data_b91181ad703c5734f4b9f62daf9bdb1d
#
_entry.id   b91181ad703c5734f4b9f62daf9bdb1d
#
_cell.length_a   1.000
_cell.length_b   1.000
_cell.length_c   1.000
_cell.angle_alpha   90.00
_cell.angle_beta   90.00
_cell.angle_gamma   90.00
#
_symmetry.space_group_name_H-M   'P 1'
#
loop_
_entity.id
_entity.type
_entity.pdbx_description
1 polymer ?
#
loop_
_entity_poly.entity_id
_entity_poly.type
_entity_poly.pdbx_seq_one_letter_code
_entity_poly.pdbx_strand_id
1 'polypeptide(L)'
;MSRRSTTKKSSITKIIASIVAVAVVALGGFFIYKSFLAPSGDKIKSEQTYTASDEEKEYLANKFKGLLATNSETVGYVYIPGTQLDEPVVQTTDNATYLDKRFDGVNEPLMGTVFMDADNKKDFSDRLTWLFGHARGSKVVDHRMFKDVNYFSRQEYFDAHPYVVIETPERKYYYEAVAMIIVPEETAFYRTSFDDDKDFEKQLGIIYDTAEVKKPNVKVSAKDKYLVLSTCREEDDTIRANLYLRQIPDSEVSDFVKQHGEELKYKPTRE
;
A
#
# COMPACT_ATOMS: atom_id res chain seq x y z
N MET A 1 -82.28 46.22 4.00
CA MET A 1 -81.81 45.35 2.86
C MET A 1 -80.37 45.61 2.58
N SER A 2 -79.46 44.70 2.88
CA SER A 2 -78.28 44.36 2.09
C SER A 2 -77.51 43.19 2.73
N ARG A 3 -77.77 41.99 2.23
CA ARG A 3 -76.88 40.84 2.41
C ARG A 3 -76.11 40.72 1.09
N ARG A 4 -74.77 40.67 1.19
CA ARG A 4 -73.85 39.96 0.28
C ARG A 4 -72.43 40.56 0.32
N SER A 5 -71.58 40.05 1.12
CA SER A 5 -70.12 40.15 0.84
C SER A 5 -69.23 39.27 1.73
N THR A 6 -69.64 38.10 2.21
CA THR A 6 -68.80 37.27 3.10
C THR A 6 -68.33 35.98 2.47
N THR A 7 -68.87 35.51 1.36
CA THR A 7 -68.54 34.20 0.79
C THR A 7 -67.33 34.18 -0.16
N LYS A 8 -66.94 35.28 -0.76
CA LYS A 8 -65.84 35.34 -1.72
C LYS A 8 -64.44 35.36 -1.05
N LYS A 9 -64.31 36.00 0.12
CA LYS A 9 -63.01 36.06 0.86
C LYS A 9 -62.56 34.72 1.39
N SER A 10 -63.44 33.82 1.86
CA SER A 10 -63.15 32.54 2.39
C SER A 10 -62.58 31.54 1.36
N SER A 11 -63.03 31.64 0.10
CA SER A 11 -62.56 30.75 -0.98
C SER A 11 -61.15 31.09 -1.44
N ILE A 12 -60.83 32.40 -1.55
CA ILE A 12 -59.49 32.85 -1.96
C ILE A 12 -58.43 32.50 -0.90
N THR A 13 -58.75 32.63 0.38
CA THR A 13 -57.86 32.32 1.49
C THR A 13 -57.52 30.79 1.52
N LYS A 14 -58.52 29.94 1.22
CA LYS A 14 -58.30 28.49 1.11
C LYS A 14 -57.42 28.10 -0.10
N ILE A 15 -57.58 28.77 -1.23
CA ILE A 15 -56.78 28.55 -2.42
C ILE A 15 -55.32 28.97 -2.17
N ILE A 16 -55.09 30.12 -1.55
CA ILE A 16 -53.74 30.60 -1.20
C ILE A 16 -53.09 29.64 -0.17
N ALA A 17 -53.82 29.20 0.85
CA ALA A 17 -53.31 28.23 1.83
C ALA A 17 -52.90 26.88 1.18
N SER A 18 -53.69 26.42 0.19
CA SER A 18 -53.37 25.20 -0.56
C SER A 18 -52.11 25.34 -1.43
N ILE A 19 -51.93 26.49 -2.09
CA ILE A 19 -50.76 26.77 -2.93
C ILE A 19 -49.49 26.85 -2.05
N VAL A 20 -49.57 27.51 -0.90
CA VAL A 20 -48.44 27.57 0.07
C VAL A 20 -48.10 26.20 0.60
N ALA A 21 -49.09 25.37 0.94
CA ALA A 21 -48.85 24.01 1.41
C ALA A 21 -48.14 23.13 0.34
N VAL A 22 -48.54 23.22 -0.92
CA VAL A 22 -47.91 22.52 -2.04
C VAL A 22 -46.48 23.00 -2.27
N ALA A 23 -46.25 24.30 -2.17
CA ALA A 23 -44.89 24.88 -2.31
C ALA A 23 -43.95 24.43 -1.20
N VAL A 24 -44.45 24.35 0.06
CA VAL A 24 -43.66 23.86 1.21
C VAL A 24 -43.31 22.37 1.06
N VAL A 25 -44.27 21.55 0.60
CA VAL A 25 -44.02 20.13 0.33
C VAL A 25 -43.04 19.95 -0.84
N ALA A 26 -43.15 20.74 -1.90
CA ALA A 26 -42.23 20.68 -3.05
C ALA A 26 -40.81 21.12 -2.66
N LEU A 27 -40.69 22.21 -1.88
CA LEU A 27 -39.40 22.70 -1.38
C LEU A 27 -38.78 21.71 -0.37
N GLY A 28 -39.56 21.14 0.55
CA GLY A 28 -39.13 20.11 1.46
C GLY A 28 -38.68 18.82 0.75
N GLY A 29 -39.46 18.37 -0.22
CA GLY A 29 -39.12 17.23 -1.08
C GLY A 29 -37.85 17.45 -1.89
N PHE A 30 -37.67 18.67 -2.45
CA PHE A 30 -36.45 19.05 -3.16
C PHE A 30 -35.21 19.11 -2.25
N PHE A 31 -35.38 19.59 -1.01
CA PHE A 31 -34.30 19.63 -0.01
C PHE A 31 -33.90 18.22 0.45
N ILE A 32 -34.89 17.35 0.69
CA ILE A 32 -34.66 15.93 1.02
C ILE A 32 -33.98 15.21 -0.15
N TYR A 33 -34.46 15.42 -1.38
CA TYR A 33 -33.84 14.86 -2.58
C TYR A 33 -32.38 15.30 -2.72
N LYS A 34 -32.09 16.60 -2.55
CA LYS A 34 -30.73 17.12 -2.61
C LYS A 34 -29.83 16.60 -1.48
N SER A 35 -30.38 16.40 -0.29
CA SER A 35 -29.59 15.97 0.89
C SER A 35 -29.41 14.46 1.01
N PHE A 36 -30.34 13.67 0.47
CA PHE A 36 -30.35 12.21 0.69
C PHE A 36 -30.42 11.35 -0.57
N LEU A 37 -30.95 11.88 -1.69
CA LEU A 37 -31.21 11.11 -2.91
C LEU A 37 -30.52 11.67 -4.15
N ALA A 38 -30.04 12.92 -4.12
CA ALA A 38 -29.17 13.38 -5.21
C ALA A 38 -27.93 12.47 -5.16
N PRO A 39 -27.53 11.83 -6.27
CA PRO A 39 -26.24 11.16 -6.31
C PRO A 39 -25.23 12.19 -5.85
N SER A 40 -24.53 11.89 -4.76
CA SER A 40 -23.31 12.60 -4.42
C SER A 40 -22.54 12.64 -5.72
N GLY A 41 -22.36 13.82 -6.28
CA GLY A 41 -21.39 13.97 -7.35
C GLY A 41 -20.05 13.67 -6.72
N ASP A 42 -19.75 12.40 -6.55
CA ASP A 42 -18.38 11.94 -6.54
C ASP A 42 -17.82 12.55 -7.82
N LYS A 43 -17.15 13.67 -7.67
CA LYS A 43 -16.18 14.09 -8.65
C LYS A 43 -15.38 12.81 -8.86
N ILE A 44 -15.58 12.17 -10.02
CA ILE A 44 -14.64 11.20 -10.54
C ILE A 44 -13.34 11.99 -10.44
N LYS A 45 -12.57 11.77 -9.34
CA LYS A 45 -11.17 12.14 -9.32
C LYS A 45 -10.65 11.39 -10.53
N SER A 46 -10.36 12.12 -11.61
CA SER A 46 -9.61 11.55 -12.70
C SER A 46 -8.52 10.73 -12.02
N GLU A 47 -8.36 9.48 -12.42
CA GLU A 47 -7.24 8.67 -11.92
C GLU A 47 -5.99 9.49 -12.19
N GLN A 48 -5.57 10.22 -11.17
CA GLN A 48 -4.40 11.07 -11.26
C GLN A 48 -3.23 10.10 -11.11
N THR A 49 -2.76 9.64 -12.27
CA THR A 49 -1.58 8.77 -12.32
C THR A 49 -0.40 9.57 -11.79
N TYR A 50 0.29 9.02 -10.80
CA TYR A 50 1.53 9.61 -10.32
C TYR A 50 2.54 9.74 -11.48
N THR A 51 3.15 10.91 -11.58
CA THR A 51 4.23 11.17 -12.54
C THR A 51 5.44 11.66 -11.74
N ALA A 52 6.55 10.92 -11.85
CA ALA A 52 7.82 11.31 -11.23
C ALA A 52 8.27 12.70 -11.72
N SER A 53 8.77 13.54 -10.80
CA SER A 53 9.37 14.83 -11.16
C SER A 53 10.67 14.63 -11.97
N ASP A 54 11.14 15.68 -12.64
CA ASP A 54 12.38 15.56 -13.40
C ASP A 54 13.59 15.33 -12.47
N GLU A 55 13.60 15.90 -11.26
CA GLU A 55 14.61 15.64 -10.24
C GLU A 55 14.57 14.18 -9.76
N GLU A 56 13.37 13.61 -9.57
CA GLU A 56 13.23 12.21 -9.21
C GLU A 56 13.74 11.29 -10.32
N LYS A 57 13.39 11.57 -11.58
CA LYS A 57 13.88 10.81 -12.75
C LYS A 57 15.40 10.85 -12.87
N GLU A 58 16.01 12.03 -12.71
CA GLU A 58 17.47 12.18 -12.77
C GLU A 58 18.14 11.40 -11.63
N TYR A 59 17.63 11.52 -10.40
CA TYR A 59 18.12 10.76 -9.25
C TYR A 59 18.07 9.25 -9.51
N LEU A 60 16.90 8.73 -9.96
CA LEU A 60 16.71 7.30 -10.24
C LEU A 60 17.59 6.83 -11.38
N ALA A 61 17.70 7.59 -12.47
CA ALA A 61 18.56 7.24 -13.59
C ALA A 61 20.03 7.11 -13.16
N ASN A 62 20.53 8.02 -12.33
CA ASN A 62 21.89 7.98 -11.80
C ASN A 62 22.10 6.78 -10.88
N LYS A 63 21.17 6.50 -9.95
CA LYS A 63 21.24 5.36 -9.03
C LYS A 63 21.22 4.03 -9.79
N PHE A 64 20.23 3.84 -10.65
CA PHE A 64 20.06 2.59 -11.39
C PHE A 64 21.12 2.33 -12.45
N LYS A 65 21.76 3.36 -12.99
CA LYS A 65 22.94 3.18 -13.88
C LYS A 65 24.04 2.36 -13.21
N GLY A 66 24.34 2.65 -11.94
CA GLY A 66 25.35 1.89 -11.18
C GLY A 66 24.87 0.48 -10.81
N LEU A 67 23.63 0.37 -10.34
CA LEU A 67 23.04 -0.93 -9.96
C LEU A 67 22.98 -1.89 -11.16
N LEU A 68 22.45 -1.45 -12.29
CA LEU A 68 22.35 -2.24 -13.52
C LEU A 68 23.68 -2.60 -14.12
N ALA A 69 24.71 -1.76 -13.96
CA ALA A 69 26.08 -2.08 -14.38
C ALA A 69 26.67 -3.21 -13.53
N THR A 70 26.30 -3.31 -12.26
CA THR A 70 26.75 -4.40 -11.36
C THR A 70 25.90 -5.66 -11.56
N ASN A 71 24.59 -5.53 -11.67
CA ASN A 71 23.69 -6.65 -11.87
C ASN A 71 22.51 -6.23 -12.77
N SER A 72 22.49 -6.77 -14.00
CA SER A 72 21.44 -6.47 -15.00
C SER A 72 20.07 -7.05 -14.64
N GLU A 73 19.97 -7.93 -13.63
CA GLU A 73 18.71 -8.50 -13.10
C GLU A 73 18.06 -7.60 -12.04
N THR A 74 18.64 -6.38 -11.81
CA THR A 74 18.06 -5.39 -10.89
C THR A 74 16.71 -4.89 -11.38
N VAL A 75 15.68 -5.01 -10.54
CA VAL A 75 14.31 -4.54 -10.81
C VAL A 75 13.91 -3.38 -9.90
N GLY A 76 14.59 -3.19 -8.78
CA GLY A 76 14.26 -2.16 -7.83
C GLY A 76 15.30 -1.99 -6.74
N TYR A 77 14.96 -1.13 -5.81
CA TYR A 77 15.70 -0.87 -4.58
C TYR A 77 14.73 -0.67 -3.44
N VAL A 78 14.89 -1.35 -2.32
CA VAL A 78 14.01 -1.26 -1.16
C VAL A 78 14.74 -0.66 0.02
N TYR A 79 14.11 0.29 0.71
CA TYR A 79 14.57 0.76 2.00
C TYR A 79 13.43 1.08 2.95
N ILE A 80 13.73 0.98 4.24
CA ILE A 80 12.84 1.40 5.32
C ILE A 80 13.49 2.58 6.03
N PRO A 81 12.92 3.79 5.94
CA PRO A 81 13.50 4.97 6.59
C PRO A 81 13.76 4.77 8.09
N GLY A 82 14.94 5.13 8.54
CA GLY A 82 15.33 5.03 9.96
C GLY A 82 15.77 3.63 10.41
N THR A 83 15.91 2.66 9.49
CA THR A 83 16.39 1.30 9.76
C THR A 83 17.66 0.98 8.98
N GLN A 84 18.21 -0.22 9.14
CA GLN A 84 19.35 -0.71 8.36
C GLN A 84 18.93 -1.39 7.05
N LEU A 85 17.63 -1.55 6.80
CA LEU A 85 17.13 -2.14 5.56
C LEU A 85 17.29 -1.18 4.40
N ASP A 86 18.21 -1.47 3.50
CA ASP A 86 18.69 -0.62 2.43
C ASP A 86 19.36 -1.49 1.35
N GLU A 87 18.55 -2.09 0.44
CA GLU A 87 18.98 -3.20 -0.40
C GLU A 87 18.53 -3.08 -1.85
N PRO A 88 19.39 -3.45 -2.83
CA PRO A 88 18.94 -3.67 -4.21
C PRO A 88 18.02 -4.88 -4.28
N VAL A 89 17.05 -4.83 -5.20
CA VAL A 89 16.11 -5.91 -5.49
C VAL A 89 16.38 -6.45 -6.88
N VAL A 90 16.58 -7.75 -6.98
CA VAL A 90 16.77 -8.45 -8.25
C VAL A 90 15.60 -9.38 -8.55
N GLN A 91 15.48 -9.84 -9.80
CA GLN A 91 14.54 -10.89 -10.16
C GLN A 91 15.11 -11.76 -11.26
N THR A 92 15.01 -13.07 -11.09
CA THR A 92 15.33 -14.08 -12.10
C THR A 92 14.10 -14.97 -12.37
N THR A 93 14.30 -16.08 -13.04
CA THR A 93 13.23 -17.01 -13.43
C THR A 93 12.87 -18.04 -12.35
N ASP A 94 13.49 -17.95 -11.18
CA ASP A 94 13.27 -18.85 -10.04
C ASP A 94 13.43 -18.11 -8.70
N ASN A 95 13.00 -18.76 -7.61
CA ASN A 95 13.06 -18.22 -6.25
C ASN A 95 14.21 -18.86 -5.43
N ALA A 96 15.23 -19.44 -6.07
CA ALA A 96 16.34 -20.13 -5.41
C ALA A 96 17.71 -19.49 -5.68
N THR A 97 17.93 -18.99 -6.90
CA THR A 97 19.22 -18.46 -7.35
C THR A 97 19.81 -17.42 -6.39
N TYR A 98 18.99 -16.46 -5.93
CA TYR A 98 19.45 -15.37 -5.08
C TYR A 98 19.40 -15.65 -3.57
N LEU A 99 19.14 -16.89 -3.19
CA LEU A 99 19.37 -17.30 -1.79
C LEU A 99 20.85 -17.29 -1.42
N ASP A 100 21.73 -17.67 -2.36
CA ASP A 100 23.16 -17.73 -2.13
C ASP A 100 24.00 -16.83 -3.07
N LYS A 101 23.37 -16.25 -4.09
CA LYS A 101 24.04 -15.36 -5.05
C LYS A 101 24.00 -13.92 -4.55
N ARG A 102 25.18 -13.36 -4.30
CA ARG A 102 25.35 -11.96 -3.94
C ARG A 102 25.01 -11.05 -5.11
N PHE A 103 24.76 -9.77 -4.82
CA PHE A 103 24.44 -8.76 -5.82
C PHE A 103 25.52 -8.60 -6.90
N ASP A 104 26.80 -8.78 -6.55
CA ASP A 104 27.94 -8.76 -7.46
C ASP A 104 28.11 -10.07 -8.29
N GLY A 105 27.19 -11.00 -8.17
CA GLY A 105 27.17 -12.26 -8.92
C GLY A 105 27.97 -13.41 -8.30
N VAL A 106 28.65 -13.18 -7.19
CA VAL A 106 29.41 -14.24 -6.49
C VAL A 106 28.46 -15.14 -5.72
N ASN A 107 28.60 -16.47 -5.87
CA ASN A 107 27.87 -17.43 -5.05
C ASN A 107 28.56 -17.57 -3.70
N GLU A 108 27.84 -17.25 -2.64
CA GLU A 108 28.33 -17.35 -1.27
C GLU A 108 27.16 -17.73 -0.36
N PRO A 109 27.18 -18.95 0.23
CA PRO A 109 26.07 -19.44 1.06
C PRO A 109 25.68 -18.46 2.16
N LEU A 110 24.37 -18.27 2.36
CA LEU A 110 23.75 -17.38 3.35
C LEU A 110 23.92 -15.88 3.08
N MET A 111 24.70 -15.49 2.07
CA MET A 111 24.87 -14.06 1.75
C MET A 111 23.70 -13.52 0.93
N GLY A 112 23.37 -14.16 -0.17
CA GLY A 112 22.21 -13.83 -1.01
C GLY A 112 22.06 -12.37 -1.44
N THR A 113 20.93 -12.10 -2.05
CA THR A 113 20.46 -10.74 -2.39
C THR A 113 18.94 -10.69 -2.18
N VAL A 114 18.37 -9.57 -1.85
CA VAL A 114 16.91 -9.41 -1.83
C VAL A 114 16.36 -9.61 -3.23
N PHE A 115 15.36 -10.46 -3.39
CA PHE A 115 14.81 -10.78 -4.70
C PHE A 115 13.28 -10.74 -4.71
N MET A 116 12.74 -10.39 -5.86
CA MET A 116 11.32 -10.43 -6.16
C MET A 116 10.95 -11.85 -6.61
N ASP A 117 9.76 -12.29 -6.22
CA ASP A 117 9.19 -13.55 -6.67
C ASP A 117 9.18 -13.67 -8.20
N ALA A 118 9.57 -14.83 -8.71
CA ALA A 118 9.69 -15.09 -10.15
C ALA A 118 8.36 -14.93 -10.92
N ASP A 119 7.22 -15.14 -10.26
CA ASP A 119 5.88 -15.00 -10.84
C ASP A 119 5.37 -13.55 -10.81
N ASN A 120 6.02 -12.65 -10.08
CA ASN A 120 5.63 -11.26 -10.01
C ASN A 120 6.17 -10.46 -11.21
N LYS A 121 5.46 -9.39 -11.56
CA LYS A 121 5.86 -8.45 -12.60
C LYS A 121 6.93 -7.50 -12.08
N LYS A 122 7.97 -7.29 -12.88
CA LYS A 122 9.14 -6.45 -12.56
C LYS A 122 8.80 -5.01 -12.24
N ASP A 123 7.66 -4.51 -12.72
CA ASP A 123 7.20 -3.14 -12.56
C ASP A 123 6.37 -2.90 -11.29
N PHE A 124 6.29 -3.88 -10.40
CA PHE A 124 5.48 -3.82 -9.15
C PHE A 124 3.99 -3.55 -9.42
N SER A 125 3.47 -3.92 -10.58
CA SER A 125 2.08 -3.66 -10.96
C SER A 125 1.08 -4.69 -10.45
N ASP A 126 1.54 -5.82 -9.89
CA ASP A 126 0.68 -6.86 -9.34
C ASP A 126 -0.12 -6.37 -8.12
N ARG A 127 -1.23 -7.06 -7.85
CA ARG A 127 -2.02 -6.78 -6.64
C ARG A 127 -1.32 -7.21 -5.35
N LEU A 128 -0.43 -8.20 -5.42
CA LEU A 128 0.42 -8.67 -4.33
C LEU A 128 1.81 -9.01 -4.87
N THR A 129 2.80 -8.26 -4.43
CA THR A 129 4.21 -8.48 -4.79
C THR A 129 4.95 -9.06 -3.59
N TRP A 130 5.76 -10.07 -3.82
CA TRP A 130 6.60 -10.69 -2.79
C TRP A 130 8.07 -10.33 -3.00
N LEU A 131 8.71 -9.87 -1.93
CA LEU A 131 10.15 -9.76 -1.85
C LEU A 131 10.68 -10.69 -0.76
N PHE A 132 11.72 -11.44 -1.08
CA PHE A 132 12.38 -12.36 -0.19
C PHE A 132 13.80 -11.90 0.12
N GLY A 133 14.25 -12.14 1.34
CA GLY A 133 15.60 -11.81 1.75
C GLY A 133 15.96 -12.49 3.07
N HIS A 134 17.23 -12.82 3.26
CA HIS A 134 17.71 -13.39 4.53
C HIS A 134 17.59 -12.38 5.68
N ALA A 135 17.35 -12.88 6.89
CA ALA A 135 17.55 -12.12 8.13
C ALA A 135 19.00 -12.27 8.59
N ARG A 136 19.92 -11.50 7.97
CA ARG A 136 21.34 -11.61 8.27
C ARG A 136 21.69 -10.91 9.58
N GLY A 137 22.22 -11.65 10.53
CA GLY A 137 22.55 -11.11 11.86
C GLY A 137 22.88 -12.19 12.88
N SER A 138 22.29 -13.39 12.79
CA SER A 138 22.58 -14.52 13.67
C SER A 138 23.68 -15.42 13.12
N LYS A 139 23.57 -15.81 11.83
CA LYS A 139 24.55 -16.70 11.15
C LYS A 139 25.67 -15.88 10.47
N VAL A 140 25.33 -14.73 9.90
CA VAL A 140 26.26 -13.75 9.32
C VAL A 140 26.11 -12.45 10.10
N VAL A 141 27.12 -12.05 10.85
CA VAL A 141 27.06 -10.94 11.80
C VAL A 141 27.30 -9.61 11.06
N ASP A 142 26.38 -9.20 10.20
CA ASP A 142 26.51 -7.94 9.49
C ASP A 142 25.20 -7.08 9.49
N HIS A 143 24.13 -7.60 10.08
CA HIS A 143 22.84 -6.90 10.22
C HIS A 143 22.35 -6.32 8.89
N ARG A 144 22.13 -7.19 7.91
CA ARG A 144 21.75 -6.80 6.54
C ARG A 144 20.48 -7.45 6.08
N MET A 145 20.06 -7.06 4.89
CA MET A 145 18.90 -7.55 4.19
C MET A 145 17.64 -7.35 5.03
N PHE A 146 16.84 -8.40 5.26
CA PHE A 146 15.59 -8.34 5.98
C PHE A 146 15.70 -8.61 7.48
N LYS A 147 16.91 -8.41 8.06
CA LYS A 147 17.07 -8.47 9.52
C LYS A 147 16.05 -7.62 10.25
N ASP A 148 15.89 -6.37 9.82
CA ASP A 148 14.99 -5.41 10.46
C ASP A 148 13.52 -5.77 10.32
N VAL A 149 13.12 -6.58 9.32
CA VAL A 149 11.74 -7.08 9.19
C VAL A 149 11.32 -7.88 10.42
N ASN A 150 12.24 -8.64 11.04
CA ASN A 150 11.95 -9.39 12.26
C ASN A 150 11.54 -8.49 13.44
N TYR A 151 11.99 -7.24 13.48
CA TYR A 151 11.67 -6.31 14.57
C TYR A 151 10.25 -5.77 14.50
N PHE A 152 9.60 -5.85 13.34
CA PHE A 152 8.19 -5.48 13.19
C PHE A 152 7.22 -6.38 13.98
N SER A 153 7.71 -7.47 14.55
CA SER A 153 6.96 -8.26 15.54
C SER A 153 6.73 -7.52 16.89
N ARG A 154 7.32 -6.33 17.06
CA ARG A 154 7.10 -5.45 18.21
C ARG A 154 6.30 -4.24 17.77
N GLN A 155 5.16 -3.98 18.44
CA GLN A 155 4.27 -2.86 18.08
C GLN A 155 5.01 -1.51 18.05
N GLU A 156 5.89 -1.25 19.01
CA GLU A 156 6.65 -0.01 19.09
C GLU A 156 7.53 0.21 17.84
N TYR A 157 8.16 -0.87 17.34
CA TYR A 157 9.00 -0.79 16.14
C TYR A 157 8.17 -0.61 14.88
N PHE A 158 7.05 -1.32 14.80
CA PHE A 158 6.08 -1.21 13.72
C PHE A 158 5.53 0.22 13.60
N ASP A 159 5.16 0.84 14.74
CA ASP A 159 4.62 2.20 14.77
C ASP A 159 5.70 3.26 14.48
N ALA A 160 6.96 3.00 14.85
CA ALA A 160 8.09 3.90 14.62
C ALA A 160 8.59 3.89 13.16
N HIS A 161 8.36 2.80 12.41
CA HIS A 161 8.84 2.63 11.04
C HIS A 161 7.69 2.25 10.08
N PRO A 162 6.65 3.08 9.97
CA PRO A 162 5.42 2.71 9.26
C PRO A 162 5.56 2.66 7.75
N TYR A 163 6.65 3.19 7.17
CA TYR A 163 6.77 3.37 5.72
C TYR A 163 7.91 2.56 5.12
N VAL A 164 7.65 2.05 3.92
CA VAL A 164 8.65 1.38 3.06
C VAL A 164 8.64 2.07 1.70
N VAL A 165 9.79 2.27 1.13
CA VAL A 165 9.94 2.86 -0.21
C VAL A 165 10.57 1.84 -1.14
N ILE A 166 9.94 1.66 -2.28
CA ILE A 166 10.52 0.96 -3.43
C ILE A 166 10.88 2.00 -4.48
N GLU A 167 12.11 1.99 -4.91
CA GLU A 167 12.58 2.74 -6.08
C GLU A 167 12.74 1.80 -7.26
N THR A 168 12.30 2.23 -8.44
CA THR A 168 12.52 1.56 -9.71
C THR A 168 13.24 2.52 -10.66
N PRO A 169 13.73 2.10 -11.84
CA PRO A 169 14.29 3.03 -12.81
C PRO A 169 13.33 4.15 -13.23
N GLU A 170 12.02 3.92 -13.13
CA GLU A 170 10.98 4.82 -13.65
C GLU A 170 10.38 5.72 -12.57
N ARG A 171 10.24 5.22 -11.31
CA ARG A 171 9.52 5.94 -10.26
C ARG A 171 9.76 5.34 -8.86
N LYS A 172 9.28 6.07 -7.84
CA LYS A 172 9.14 5.56 -6.49
C LYS A 172 7.72 5.06 -6.22
N TYR A 173 7.64 4.02 -5.41
CA TYR A 173 6.42 3.53 -4.79
C TYR A 173 6.53 3.65 -3.28
N TYR A 174 5.48 4.11 -2.66
CA TYR A 174 5.40 4.30 -1.22
C TYR A 174 4.41 3.30 -0.64
N TYR A 175 4.80 2.69 0.46
CA TYR A 175 3.99 1.68 1.13
C TYR A 175 3.88 2.01 2.61
N GLU A 176 2.76 1.61 3.21
CA GLU A 176 2.49 1.71 4.64
C GLU A 176 2.31 0.32 5.23
N ALA A 177 2.95 0.05 6.38
CA ALA A 177 2.83 -1.20 7.10
C ALA A 177 1.39 -1.39 7.62
N VAL A 178 0.80 -2.54 7.33
CA VAL A 178 -0.57 -2.87 7.74
C VAL A 178 -0.66 -4.05 8.68
N ALA A 179 0.19 -5.07 8.50
CA ALA A 179 0.18 -6.26 9.32
C ALA A 179 1.53 -6.98 9.31
N MET A 180 1.89 -7.59 10.44
CA MET A 180 3.01 -8.49 10.59
C MET A 180 2.52 -9.86 11.05
N ILE A 181 2.81 -10.90 10.29
CA ILE A 181 2.48 -12.29 10.65
C ILE A 181 3.74 -13.11 10.85
N ILE A 182 3.70 -14.01 11.82
CA ILE A 182 4.74 -14.99 12.08
C ILE A 182 4.11 -16.36 11.88
N VAL A 183 4.56 -17.10 10.88
CA VAL A 183 3.89 -18.33 10.45
C VAL A 183 4.91 -19.39 10.02
N PRO A 184 4.59 -20.69 10.16
CA PRO A 184 5.40 -21.76 9.54
C PRO A 184 5.51 -21.56 8.03
N GLU A 185 6.65 -21.97 7.45
CA GLU A 185 6.91 -21.85 6.01
C GLU A 185 5.85 -22.53 5.14
N GLU A 186 5.32 -23.66 5.60
CA GLU A 186 4.35 -24.47 4.84
C GLU A 186 2.94 -23.86 4.85
N THR A 187 2.71 -22.70 5.48
CA THR A 187 1.37 -22.13 5.52
C THR A 187 0.94 -21.63 4.13
N ALA A 188 -0.38 -21.75 3.86
CA ALA A 188 -1.00 -21.36 2.59
C ALA A 188 -1.10 -19.83 2.37
N PHE A 189 -0.34 -19.02 3.11
CA PHE A 189 -0.38 -17.56 2.95
C PHE A 189 0.46 -17.06 1.78
N TYR A 190 1.43 -17.84 1.33
CA TYR A 190 2.18 -17.51 0.13
C TYR A 190 1.33 -17.83 -1.11
N ARG A 191 0.95 -16.78 -1.83
CA ARG A 191 0.20 -16.86 -3.10
C ARG A 191 0.59 -15.67 -3.99
N THR A 192 0.69 -15.90 -5.29
CA THR A 192 0.93 -14.88 -6.33
C THR A 192 -0.29 -14.68 -7.23
N SER A 193 -1.27 -15.60 -7.18
CA SER A 193 -2.49 -15.55 -7.99
C SER A 193 -3.75 -15.75 -7.14
N PHE A 194 -4.86 -15.16 -7.60
CA PHE A 194 -6.16 -15.18 -6.93
C PHE A 194 -7.26 -15.34 -7.98
N ASP A 195 -8.30 -16.12 -7.65
CA ASP A 195 -9.40 -16.41 -8.56
C ASP A 195 -10.21 -15.14 -8.91
N ASP A 196 -10.48 -14.31 -7.91
CA ASP A 196 -11.20 -13.04 -8.03
C ASP A 196 -10.87 -12.07 -6.89
N ASP A 197 -11.53 -10.93 -6.85
CA ASP A 197 -11.35 -9.91 -5.79
C ASP A 197 -11.79 -10.42 -4.43
N LYS A 198 -12.81 -11.28 -4.35
CA LYS A 198 -13.31 -11.83 -3.07
C LYS A 198 -12.32 -12.83 -2.48
N ASP A 199 -11.69 -13.65 -3.31
CA ASP A 199 -10.64 -14.57 -2.90
C ASP A 199 -9.43 -13.80 -2.34
N PHE A 200 -9.03 -12.73 -3.03
CA PHE A 200 -7.96 -11.85 -2.56
C PHE A 200 -8.30 -11.14 -1.24
N GLU A 201 -9.48 -10.51 -1.14
CA GLU A 201 -9.93 -9.84 0.10
C GLU A 201 -10.06 -10.83 1.26
N LYS A 202 -10.53 -12.05 1.00
CA LYS A 202 -10.60 -13.11 2.02
C LYS A 202 -9.23 -13.44 2.57
N GLN A 203 -8.22 -13.61 1.71
CA GLN A 203 -6.85 -13.87 2.16
C GLN A 203 -6.29 -12.71 2.96
N LEU A 204 -6.43 -11.48 2.47
CA LEU A 204 -5.97 -10.28 3.18
C LEU A 204 -6.66 -10.15 4.55
N GLY A 205 -7.96 -10.46 4.63
CA GLY A 205 -8.72 -10.46 5.87
C GLY A 205 -8.18 -11.48 6.88
N ILE A 206 -7.90 -12.71 6.44
CA ILE A 206 -7.31 -13.76 7.29
C ILE A 206 -5.93 -13.30 7.80
N ILE A 207 -5.08 -12.75 6.93
CA ILE A 207 -3.76 -12.25 7.29
C ILE A 207 -3.86 -11.14 8.33
N TYR A 208 -4.74 -10.17 8.11
CA TYR A 208 -4.93 -9.05 9.04
C TYR A 208 -5.51 -9.52 10.38
N ASP A 209 -6.44 -10.46 10.38
CA ASP A 209 -7.06 -10.99 11.61
C ASP A 209 -6.09 -11.81 12.45
N THR A 210 -5.19 -12.59 11.79
CA THR A 210 -4.19 -13.44 12.46
C THR A 210 -2.89 -12.72 12.80
N ALA A 211 -2.72 -11.48 12.34
CA ALA A 211 -1.50 -10.70 12.55
C ALA A 211 -1.21 -10.48 14.05
N GLU A 212 0.03 -10.74 14.45
CA GLU A 212 0.52 -10.48 15.81
C GLU A 212 0.62 -8.98 16.09
N VAL A 213 1.08 -8.23 15.09
CA VAL A 213 1.19 -6.77 15.12
C VAL A 213 0.51 -6.21 13.88
N LYS A 214 -0.30 -5.18 14.07
CA LYS A 214 -1.04 -4.56 12.96
C LYS A 214 -1.40 -3.11 13.21
N LYS A 215 -1.55 -2.36 12.13
CA LYS A 215 -2.14 -1.03 12.18
C LYS A 215 -3.62 -1.16 12.53
N PRO A 216 -4.13 -0.46 13.55
CA PRO A 216 -5.54 -0.57 13.94
C PRO A 216 -6.47 0.02 12.87
N ASN A 217 -7.68 -0.54 12.78
CA ASN A 217 -8.76 -0.03 11.93
C ASN A 217 -8.49 0.01 10.42
N VAL A 218 -7.54 -0.79 9.93
CA VAL A 218 -7.32 -0.93 8.49
C VAL A 218 -8.42 -1.81 7.89
N LYS A 219 -9.08 -1.31 6.86
CA LYS A 219 -9.96 -2.10 6.00
C LYS A 219 -9.17 -2.53 4.77
N VAL A 220 -8.84 -3.80 4.71
CA VAL A 220 -8.18 -4.37 3.52
C VAL A 220 -9.14 -4.37 2.33
N SER A 221 -8.60 -4.17 1.12
CA SER A 221 -9.40 -4.08 -0.11
C SER A 221 -8.65 -4.67 -1.30
N ALA A 222 -9.35 -5.39 -2.16
CA ALA A 222 -8.81 -5.89 -3.41
C ALA A 222 -8.51 -4.79 -4.45
N LYS A 223 -8.96 -3.57 -4.21
CA LYS A 223 -8.66 -2.41 -5.05
C LYS A 223 -7.27 -1.83 -4.77
N ASP A 224 -6.72 -2.14 -3.61
CA ASP A 224 -5.38 -1.72 -3.22
C ASP A 224 -4.34 -2.75 -3.71
N LYS A 225 -3.10 -2.29 -3.83
CA LYS A 225 -1.94 -3.14 -4.07
C LYS A 225 -1.16 -3.32 -2.78
N TYR A 226 -0.55 -4.49 -2.67
CA TYR A 226 0.20 -4.85 -1.48
C TYR A 226 1.59 -5.38 -1.83
N LEU A 227 2.50 -5.17 -0.90
CA LEU A 227 3.86 -5.70 -0.92
C LEU A 227 4.07 -6.55 0.33
N VAL A 228 4.78 -7.66 0.20
CA VAL A 228 5.21 -8.47 1.33
C VAL A 228 6.72 -8.52 1.37
N LEU A 229 7.30 -8.17 2.52
CA LEU A 229 8.69 -8.45 2.80
C LEU A 229 8.74 -9.73 3.65
N SER A 230 9.30 -10.80 3.09
CA SER A 230 9.33 -12.14 3.70
C SER A 230 10.76 -12.57 4.05
N THR A 231 10.95 -13.01 5.28
CA THR A 231 12.23 -13.50 5.76
C THR A 231 12.05 -14.65 6.76
N CYS A 232 13.13 -15.37 7.04
CA CYS A 232 13.15 -16.35 8.13
C CYS A 232 13.20 -15.66 9.50
N ARG A 233 12.67 -16.33 10.50
CA ARG A 233 12.95 -15.98 11.90
C ARG A 233 14.37 -16.39 12.25
N GLU A 234 15.01 -15.60 13.12
CA GLU A 234 16.38 -15.90 13.54
C GLU A 234 16.48 -17.13 14.44
N GLU A 235 15.45 -17.32 15.25
CA GLU A 235 15.35 -18.38 16.23
C GLU A 235 15.03 -19.73 15.57
N ASP A 236 14.31 -19.70 14.44
CA ASP A 236 13.85 -20.89 13.72
C ASP A 236 13.68 -20.58 12.23
N ASP A 237 14.50 -21.17 11.39
CA ASP A 237 14.51 -20.93 9.94
C ASP A 237 13.37 -21.65 9.19
N THR A 238 12.55 -22.43 9.88
CA THR A 238 11.29 -22.99 9.35
C THR A 238 10.11 -22.03 9.53
N ILE A 239 10.30 -20.91 10.25
CA ILE A 239 9.28 -19.90 10.48
C ILE A 239 9.57 -18.66 9.63
N ARG A 240 8.53 -18.10 9.05
CA ARG A 240 8.58 -16.87 8.25
C ARG A 240 7.99 -15.70 9.02
N ALA A 241 8.68 -14.57 8.89
CA ALA A 241 8.21 -13.26 9.27
C ALA A 241 7.81 -12.52 8.00
N ASN A 242 6.51 -12.24 7.84
CA ASN A 242 5.95 -11.60 6.66
C ASN A 242 5.32 -10.26 7.03
N LEU A 243 5.98 -9.17 6.60
CA LEU A 243 5.47 -7.81 6.76
C LEU A 243 4.62 -7.44 5.54
N TYR A 244 3.33 -7.27 5.76
CA TYR A 244 2.37 -6.83 4.74
C TYR A 244 2.24 -5.32 4.74
N LEU A 245 2.34 -4.74 3.56
CA LEU A 245 2.40 -3.32 3.29
C LEU A 245 1.35 -2.96 2.24
N ARG A 246 0.57 -1.91 2.47
CA ARG A 246 -0.38 -1.36 1.50
C ARG A 246 0.32 -0.27 0.69
N GLN A 247 0.23 -0.33 -0.63
CA GLN A 247 0.72 0.74 -1.50
C GLN A 247 -0.12 2.00 -1.31
N ILE A 248 0.53 3.15 -1.21
CA ILE A 248 -0.13 4.45 -1.30
C ILE A 248 -0.60 4.63 -2.75
N PRO A 249 -1.92 4.75 -3.01
CA PRO A 249 -2.45 4.90 -4.35
C PRO A 249 -1.88 6.14 -5.05
N ASP A 250 -1.69 6.07 -6.36
CA ASP A 250 -1.13 7.17 -7.17
C ASP A 250 -1.87 8.50 -6.96
N SER A 251 -3.19 8.44 -6.77
CA SER A 251 -4.02 9.62 -6.47
C SER A 251 -3.73 10.28 -5.12
N GLU A 252 -3.05 9.59 -4.20
CA GLU A 252 -2.72 10.04 -2.85
C GLU A 252 -1.25 10.39 -2.68
N VAL A 253 -0.37 9.96 -3.61
CA VAL A 253 1.10 10.10 -3.47
C VAL A 253 1.52 11.56 -3.28
N SER A 254 0.92 12.51 -4.01
CA SER A 254 1.30 13.92 -3.90
C SER A 254 1.07 14.49 -2.50
N ASP A 255 -0.11 14.20 -1.93
CA ASP A 255 -0.45 14.66 -0.58
C ASP A 255 0.35 13.90 0.48
N PHE A 256 0.56 12.60 0.28
CA PHE A 256 1.37 11.76 1.14
C PHE A 256 2.84 12.23 1.21
N VAL A 257 3.47 12.47 0.08
CA VAL A 257 4.87 12.97 0.04
C VAL A 257 4.97 14.38 0.62
N LYS A 258 3.97 15.24 0.41
CA LYS A 258 3.92 16.57 1.04
C LYS A 258 3.86 16.48 2.57
N GLN A 259 3.17 15.50 3.11
CA GLN A 259 3.00 15.30 4.55
C GLN A 259 4.21 14.60 5.18
N HIS A 260 4.76 13.58 4.53
CA HIS A 260 5.75 12.65 5.10
C HIS A 260 7.13 12.71 4.42
N GLY A 261 7.35 13.62 3.45
CA GLY A 261 8.54 13.64 2.61
C GLY A 261 9.87 13.65 3.38
N GLU A 262 9.94 14.33 4.53
CA GLU A 262 11.14 14.35 5.36
C GLU A 262 11.43 12.97 5.99
N GLU A 263 10.38 12.24 6.39
CA GLU A 263 10.48 10.90 6.98
C GLU A 263 10.86 9.86 5.91
N LEU A 264 10.50 10.11 4.63
CA LEU A 264 10.71 9.19 3.52
C LEU A 264 12.07 9.35 2.84
N LYS A 265 12.88 10.33 3.24
CA LYS A 265 14.18 10.59 2.61
C LYS A 265 15.11 9.39 2.74
N TYR A 266 15.67 9.00 1.59
CA TYR A 266 16.72 8.01 1.55
C TYR A 266 17.95 8.51 2.30
N LYS A 267 18.45 7.69 3.21
CA LYS A 267 19.73 7.88 3.89
C LYS A 267 20.53 6.60 3.74
N PRO A 268 21.69 6.64 3.09
CA PRO A 268 22.54 5.46 2.97
C PRO A 268 22.87 4.87 4.35
N THR A 269 22.76 3.57 4.47
CA THR A 269 23.16 2.83 5.68
C THR A 269 24.52 2.16 5.51
N ARG A 270 25.09 2.31 4.30
CA ARG A 270 26.41 1.77 3.93
C ARG A 270 27.32 2.94 3.55
N GLU A 271 28.54 2.91 4.00
CA GLU A 271 29.64 3.77 3.54
C GLU A 271 30.28 3.21 2.26
#